data_4483675e357ae3295594133a187bbf22
#
_entry.id   4483675e357ae3295594133a187bbf22
#
_cell.length_a   1.000
_cell.length_b   1.000
_cell.length_c   1.000
_cell.angle_alpha   90.00
_cell.angle_beta   90.00
_cell.angle_gamma   90.00
#
_symmetry.space_group_name_H-M   'P 1'
#
loop_
_entity.id
_entity.type
_entity.pdbx_description
1 polymer ?
#
loop_
_entity_poly.entity_id
_entity_poly.type
_entity_poly.pdbx_seq_one_letter_code
_entity_poly.pdbx_strand_id
1 'polypeptide(L)'
;MPDQHPPNPESAPLRANTASVVIIGDEVLAGEVVDLNGPFILSHLATQGVRVLGLHVLPDEPAEVEFCIQRASRAADCVIVTGGIGPTHDDITRLAVARALGRPLVSHDEAAERLESIFRRSSTPEERAMALLPQGAELLLAPGIMAFGFRVLNVLVFPGVPRLLGPIFLANLEQIGGRTVHRRELRTELREGLIAAPLSELAARWPELRWGSYPELTETGWTLRLVLRGRDPDELDAAFGMLEDMVIRLETRL
;
A
#
# COMPACT_ATOMS: atom_id res chain seq x y z
N MET A 1 29.05 24.31 6.18
CA MET A 1 27.82 24.87 5.61
C MET A 1 27.05 23.70 5.04
N PRO A 2 25.88 23.30 5.53
CA PRO A 2 25.10 22.24 4.89
C PRO A 2 24.60 22.77 3.55
N ASP A 3 24.84 22.00 2.52
CA ASP A 3 24.50 22.26 1.13
C ASP A 3 22.96 22.34 1.00
N GLN A 4 22.43 23.56 0.91
CA GLN A 4 21.02 23.80 0.69
C GLN A 4 20.75 23.69 -0.82
N HIS A 5 20.71 22.46 -1.31
CA HIS A 5 20.02 22.23 -2.58
C HIS A 5 18.53 22.55 -2.38
N PRO A 6 17.91 23.34 -3.26
CA PRO A 6 16.46 23.53 -3.20
C PRO A 6 15.76 22.17 -3.28
N PRO A 7 14.73 21.94 -2.49
CA PRO A 7 14.02 20.67 -2.54
C PRO A 7 13.57 20.39 -3.98
N ASN A 8 13.90 19.20 -4.47
CA ASN A 8 13.46 18.73 -5.77
C ASN A 8 11.93 18.84 -5.80
N PRO A 9 11.30 19.54 -6.76
CA PRO A 9 9.83 19.60 -6.84
C PRO A 9 9.17 18.22 -6.99
N GLU A 10 9.93 17.18 -7.35
CA GLU A 10 9.48 15.79 -7.37
C GLU A 10 9.42 15.16 -5.97
N SER A 11 10.02 15.77 -4.91
CA SER A 11 10.04 15.27 -3.53
C SER A 11 8.83 15.68 -2.67
N ALA A 12 7.91 16.45 -3.21
CA ALA A 12 6.69 16.83 -2.49
C ALA A 12 5.85 15.59 -2.10
N PRO A 13 5.15 15.61 -0.93
CA PRO A 13 4.22 14.54 -0.56
C PRO A 13 3.20 14.29 -1.68
N LEU A 14 2.95 13.02 -2.00
CA LEU A 14 2.05 12.65 -3.10
C LEU A 14 0.59 13.01 -2.81
N ARG A 15 0.19 12.98 -1.52
CA ARG A 15 -1.20 13.21 -1.10
C ARG A 15 -2.20 12.43 -1.93
N ALA A 16 -1.87 11.17 -2.19
CA ALA A 16 -2.60 10.30 -3.09
C ALA A 16 -4.04 10.05 -2.59
N ASN A 17 -5.01 10.13 -3.48
CA ASN A 17 -6.38 9.66 -3.24
C ASN A 17 -6.55 8.23 -3.77
N THR A 18 -5.74 7.83 -4.75
CA THR A 18 -5.77 6.53 -5.40
C THR A 18 -4.40 5.89 -5.45
N ALA A 19 -4.34 4.56 -5.34
CA ALA A 19 -3.12 3.78 -5.46
C ALA A 19 -3.34 2.52 -6.31
N SER A 20 -2.27 2.05 -6.96
CA SER A 20 -2.15 0.67 -7.43
C SER A 20 -1.04 -0.02 -6.67
N VAL A 21 -1.22 -1.30 -6.34
CA VAL A 21 -0.22 -2.11 -5.62
C VAL A 21 0.25 -3.22 -6.55
N VAL A 22 1.56 -3.41 -6.63
CA VAL A 22 2.21 -4.42 -7.48
C VAL A 22 3.16 -5.24 -6.60
N ILE A 23 2.92 -6.53 -6.54
CA ILE A 23 3.78 -7.52 -5.88
C ILE A 23 4.52 -8.25 -6.98
N ILE A 24 5.85 -8.37 -6.88
CA ILE A 24 6.68 -9.03 -7.86
C ILE A 24 7.37 -10.21 -7.18
N GLY A 25 7.21 -11.41 -7.73
CA GLY A 25 7.83 -12.62 -7.23
C GLY A 25 7.14 -13.88 -7.77
N ASP A 26 7.90 -14.69 -8.49
CA ASP A 26 7.46 -15.99 -8.98
C ASP A 26 7.05 -16.93 -7.86
N GLU A 27 7.70 -16.86 -6.69
CA GLU A 27 7.41 -17.69 -5.52
C GLU A 27 6.01 -17.43 -4.93
N VAL A 28 5.50 -16.19 -5.10
CA VAL A 28 4.14 -15.83 -4.69
C VAL A 28 3.13 -16.43 -5.67
N LEU A 29 3.40 -16.34 -6.97
CA LEU A 29 2.55 -16.92 -8.02
C LEU A 29 2.55 -18.45 -7.99
N ALA A 30 3.67 -19.07 -7.62
CA ALA A 30 3.78 -20.52 -7.45
C ALA A 30 3.09 -21.02 -6.16
N GLY A 31 2.69 -20.10 -5.27
CA GLY A 31 2.11 -20.45 -3.96
C GLY A 31 3.12 -21.00 -2.96
N GLU A 32 4.40 -20.85 -3.21
CA GLU A 32 5.49 -21.27 -2.33
C GLU A 32 5.61 -20.33 -1.13
N VAL A 33 5.31 -19.05 -1.35
CA VAL A 33 5.32 -18.01 -0.31
C VAL A 33 3.96 -17.33 -0.27
N VAL A 34 3.42 -17.17 0.94
CA VAL A 34 2.19 -16.40 1.16
C VAL A 34 2.51 -14.91 1.11
N ASP A 35 1.81 -14.16 0.27
CA ASP A 35 1.93 -12.70 0.26
C ASP A 35 1.45 -12.09 1.58
N LEU A 36 2.38 -11.53 2.34
CA LEU A 36 2.12 -10.74 3.55
C LEU A 36 2.18 -9.24 3.27
N ASN A 37 2.81 -8.83 2.18
CA ASN A 37 3.03 -7.43 1.84
C ASN A 37 1.76 -6.76 1.32
N GLY A 38 1.04 -7.43 0.42
CA GLY A 38 -0.20 -6.89 -0.17
C GLY A 38 -1.24 -6.53 0.89
N PRO A 39 -1.70 -7.48 1.74
CA PRO A 39 -2.64 -7.19 2.81
C PRO A 39 -2.17 -6.11 3.78
N PHE A 40 -0.87 -6.10 4.12
CA PHE A 40 -0.28 -5.07 4.97
C PHE A 40 -0.39 -3.68 4.34
N ILE A 41 0.05 -3.51 3.09
CA ILE A 41 -0.01 -2.25 2.35
C ILE A 41 -1.47 -1.77 2.23
N LEU A 42 -2.38 -2.65 1.80
CA LEU A 42 -3.79 -2.34 1.60
C LEU A 42 -4.45 -1.81 2.88
N SER A 43 -4.18 -2.45 4.02
CA SER A 43 -4.75 -2.04 5.31
C SER A 43 -4.31 -0.64 5.71
N HIS A 44 -3.03 -0.32 5.53
CA HIS A 44 -2.48 0.99 5.89
C HIS A 44 -2.89 2.10 4.92
N LEU A 45 -2.93 1.83 3.61
CA LEU A 45 -3.47 2.78 2.63
C LEU A 45 -4.94 3.14 2.93
N ALA A 46 -5.72 2.16 3.36
CA ALA A 46 -7.11 2.38 3.75
C ALA A 46 -7.25 3.34 4.93
N THR A 47 -6.35 3.30 5.93
CA THR A 47 -6.34 4.24 7.06
C THR A 47 -5.96 5.66 6.65
N GLN A 48 -5.20 5.81 5.57
CA GLN A 48 -4.81 7.09 4.98
C GLN A 48 -5.82 7.62 3.96
N GLY A 49 -6.95 6.95 3.81
CA GLY A 49 -7.99 7.36 2.87
C GLY A 49 -7.65 7.15 1.39
N VAL A 50 -6.61 6.39 1.12
CA VAL A 50 -6.18 6.07 -0.24
C VAL A 50 -7.00 4.90 -0.77
N ARG A 51 -7.70 5.12 -1.89
CA ARG A 51 -8.46 4.07 -2.57
C ARG A 51 -7.54 3.26 -3.47
N VAL A 52 -7.38 1.97 -3.19
CA VAL A 52 -6.62 1.09 -4.07
C VAL A 52 -7.49 0.70 -5.28
N LEU A 53 -6.96 0.93 -6.49
CA LEU A 53 -7.60 0.63 -7.77
C LEU A 53 -7.37 -0.83 -8.19
N GLY A 54 -6.25 -1.43 -7.77
CA GLY A 54 -5.90 -2.81 -8.07
C GLY A 54 -4.71 -3.29 -7.25
N LEU A 55 -4.68 -4.58 -6.97
CA LEU A 55 -3.54 -5.33 -6.48
C LEU A 55 -3.16 -6.34 -7.57
N HIS A 56 -1.93 -6.27 -8.03
CA HIS A 56 -1.38 -7.13 -9.08
C HIS A 56 -0.24 -7.96 -8.50
N VAL A 57 -0.25 -9.26 -8.74
CA VAL A 57 0.89 -10.14 -8.48
C VAL A 57 1.48 -10.52 -9.82
N LEU A 58 2.76 -10.27 -10.03
CA LEU A 58 3.44 -10.43 -11.31
C LEU A 58 4.65 -11.36 -11.18
N PRO A 59 4.98 -12.08 -12.25
CA PRO A 59 6.22 -12.84 -12.34
C PRO A 59 7.43 -11.91 -12.40
N ASP A 60 8.62 -12.46 -12.17
CA ASP A 60 9.90 -11.76 -12.33
C ASP A 60 10.26 -11.59 -13.82
N GLU A 61 9.29 -11.15 -14.63
CA GLU A 61 9.41 -10.90 -16.06
C GLU A 61 9.44 -9.39 -16.34
N PRO A 62 10.57 -8.84 -16.83
CA PRO A 62 10.73 -7.40 -17.02
C PRO A 62 9.64 -6.73 -17.85
N ALA A 63 9.18 -7.39 -18.93
CA ALA A 63 8.18 -6.83 -19.84
C ALA A 63 6.80 -6.69 -19.18
N GLU A 64 6.38 -7.68 -18.40
CA GLU A 64 5.10 -7.68 -17.67
C GLU A 64 5.10 -6.60 -16.59
N VAL A 65 6.20 -6.51 -15.83
CA VAL A 65 6.38 -5.51 -14.77
C VAL A 65 6.43 -4.10 -15.35
N GLU A 66 7.18 -3.87 -16.43
CA GLU A 66 7.26 -2.60 -17.14
C GLU A 66 5.87 -2.15 -17.62
N PHE A 67 5.13 -3.03 -18.30
CA PHE A 67 3.79 -2.74 -18.82
C PHE A 67 2.80 -2.39 -17.68
N CYS A 68 2.80 -3.19 -16.61
CA CYS A 68 1.93 -2.96 -15.46
C CYS A 68 2.22 -1.62 -14.79
N ILE A 69 3.50 -1.31 -14.51
CA ILE A 69 3.91 -0.06 -13.86
C ILE A 69 3.57 1.14 -14.75
N GLN A 70 3.84 1.06 -16.06
CA GLN A 70 3.51 2.13 -17.00
C GLN A 70 2.01 2.45 -17.02
N ARG A 71 1.16 1.42 -17.00
CA ARG A 71 -0.29 1.58 -16.95
C ARG A 71 -0.74 2.12 -15.59
N ALA A 72 -0.23 1.55 -14.49
CA ALA A 72 -0.60 1.91 -13.13
C ALA A 72 -0.22 3.37 -12.81
N SER A 73 0.98 3.81 -13.21
CA SER A 73 1.48 5.17 -12.95
C SER A 73 0.66 6.26 -13.65
N ARG A 74 -0.03 5.92 -14.73
CA ARG A 74 -0.94 6.85 -15.43
C ARG A 74 -2.36 6.84 -14.85
N ALA A 75 -2.75 5.74 -14.19
CA ALA A 75 -4.12 5.54 -13.73
C ALA A 75 -4.33 5.91 -12.26
N ALA A 76 -3.28 5.87 -11.44
CA ALA A 76 -3.33 6.13 -10.01
C ALA A 76 -2.42 7.29 -9.61
N ASP A 77 -2.77 7.97 -8.52
CA ASP A 77 -1.94 9.04 -7.96
C ASP A 77 -0.61 8.49 -7.42
N CYS A 78 -0.58 7.23 -6.95
CA CYS A 78 0.65 6.55 -6.61
C CYS A 78 0.63 5.05 -6.98
N VAL A 79 1.81 4.48 -7.19
CA VAL A 79 2.02 3.04 -7.39
C VAL A 79 2.96 2.54 -6.32
N ILE A 80 2.53 1.54 -5.58
CA ILE A 80 3.35 0.86 -4.58
C ILE A 80 3.83 -0.45 -5.19
N VAL A 81 5.14 -0.63 -5.29
CA VAL A 81 5.78 -1.83 -5.84
C VAL A 81 6.58 -2.51 -4.75
N THR A 82 6.54 -3.82 -4.64
CA THR A 82 7.37 -4.59 -3.71
C THR A 82 7.89 -5.87 -4.33
N GLY A 83 9.14 -6.20 -4.04
CA GLY A 83 9.86 -7.34 -4.59
C GLY A 83 10.89 -6.97 -5.66
N GLY A 84 11.82 -7.86 -5.92
CA GLY A 84 12.77 -7.79 -7.04
C GLY A 84 13.77 -6.63 -7.02
N ILE A 85 14.25 -6.20 -5.84
CA ILE A 85 15.24 -5.11 -5.71
C ILE A 85 16.58 -5.55 -5.08
N GLY A 86 16.77 -6.83 -4.86
CA GLY A 86 18.01 -7.41 -4.33
C GLY A 86 19.13 -7.52 -5.38
N PRO A 87 20.15 -8.34 -5.08
CA PRO A 87 21.32 -8.50 -5.93
C PRO A 87 21.24 -9.71 -6.89
N THR A 88 20.16 -10.48 -6.90
CA THR A 88 20.05 -11.71 -7.69
C THR A 88 19.58 -11.42 -9.12
N HIS A 89 19.70 -12.39 -10.01
CA HIS A 89 19.42 -12.21 -11.44
C HIS A 89 17.93 -11.97 -11.75
N ASP A 90 17.06 -12.39 -10.85
CA ASP A 90 15.61 -12.21 -10.85
C ASP A 90 15.17 -10.87 -10.25
N ASP A 91 16.08 -10.11 -9.64
CA ASP A 91 15.80 -8.77 -9.11
C ASP A 91 15.73 -7.70 -10.23
N ILE A 92 14.63 -7.74 -10.99
CA ILE A 92 14.45 -6.95 -12.22
C ILE A 92 13.73 -5.63 -12.02
N THR A 93 13.17 -5.38 -10.83
CA THR A 93 12.25 -4.29 -10.57
C THR A 93 12.85 -2.91 -10.84
N ARG A 94 14.10 -2.66 -10.43
CA ARG A 94 14.77 -1.37 -10.68
C ARG A 94 14.83 -1.02 -12.17
N LEU A 95 15.18 -2.01 -12.99
CA LEU A 95 15.27 -1.85 -14.44
C LEU A 95 13.88 -1.67 -15.07
N ALA A 96 12.91 -2.47 -14.64
CA ALA A 96 11.54 -2.38 -15.15
C ALA A 96 10.89 -1.02 -14.83
N VAL A 97 11.07 -0.52 -13.60
CA VAL A 97 10.60 0.83 -13.20
C VAL A 97 11.29 1.91 -14.02
N ALA A 98 12.62 1.83 -14.20
CA ALA A 98 13.37 2.78 -15.01
C ALA A 98 12.84 2.85 -16.45
N ARG A 99 12.60 1.71 -17.07
CA ARG A 99 12.04 1.61 -18.43
C ARG A 99 10.60 2.12 -18.51
N ALA A 100 9.76 1.70 -17.58
CA ALA A 100 8.35 2.12 -17.52
C ALA A 100 8.19 3.64 -17.46
N LEU A 101 9.13 4.32 -16.78
CA LEU A 101 9.11 5.77 -16.58
C LEU A 101 10.03 6.54 -17.56
N GLY A 102 10.70 5.84 -18.48
CA GLY A 102 11.62 6.46 -19.45
C GLY A 102 12.84 7.12 -18.79
N ARG A 103 13.33 6.58 -17.68
CA ARG A 103 14.48 7.09 -16.92
C ARG A 103 15.66 6.13 -17.05
N PRO A 104 16.90 6.62 -17.25
CA PRO A 104 18.08 5.77 -17.18
C PRO A 104 18.36 5.31 -15.75
N LEU A 105 18.98 4.14 -15.60
CA LEU A 105 19.58 3.74 -14.32
C LEU A 105 20.89 4.50 -14.13
N VAL A 106 21.06 5.12 -12.97
CA VAL A 106 22.26 5.86 -12.57
C VAL A 106 22.69 5.44 -11.17
N SER A 107 23.98 5.61 -10.87
CA SER A 107 24.47 5.39 -9.50
C SER A 107 23.86 6.42 -8.56
N HIS A 108 23.36 5.96 -7.41
CA HIS A 108 22.83 6.80 -6.35
C HIS A 108 23.79 6.77 -5.15
N ASP A 109 24.42 7.91 -4.87
CA ASP A 109 25.53 7.99 -3.90
C ASP A 109 25.12 7.52 -2.50
N GLU A 110 24.01 8.00 -1.95
CA GLU A 110 23.53 7.57 -0.63
C GLU A 110 23.17 6.06 -0.60
N ALA A 111 22.63 5.50 -1.69
CA ALA A 111 22.37 4.07 -1.77
C ALA A 111 23.68 3.28 -1.78
N ALA A 112 24.70 3.74 -2.49
CA ALA A 112 26.02 3.11 -2.52
C ALA A 112 26.66 3.11 -1.13
N GLU A 113 26.67 4.25 -0.43
CA GLU A 113 27.19 4.37 0.93
C GLU A 113 26.47 3.42 1.92
N ARG A 114 25.15 3.30 1.82
CA ARG A 114 24.36 2.37 2.64
C ARG A 114 24.72 0.91 2.37
N LEU A 115 24.85 0.53 1.11
CA LEU A 115 25.23 -0.83 0.72
C LEU A 115 26.66 -1.16 1.19
N GLU A 116 27.59 -0.23 1.09
CA GLU A 116 28.94 -0.39 1.67
C GLU A 116 28.89 -0.61 3.19
N SER A 117 27.98 0.06 3.88
CA SER A 117 27.79 -0.10 5.32
C SER A 117 27.15 -1.45 5.67
N ILE A 118 26.23 -1.96 4.84
CA ILE A 118 25.56 -3.26 5.00
C ILE A 118 26.55 -4.41 4.74
N PHE A 119 27.20 -4.39 3.59
CA PHE A 119 28.07 -5.48 3.12
C PHE A 119 29.53 -5.32 3.56
N ARG A 120 29.85 -4.18 4.17
CA ARG A 120 31.20 -3.84 4.65
C ARG A 120 32.22 -3.91 3.50
N ARG A 121 33.43 -4.45 3.76
CA ARG A 121 34.56 -4.41 2.83
C ARG A 121 34.52 -5.44 1.67
N SER A 122 33.45 -6.21 1.53
CA SER A 122 33.38 -7.34 0.58
C SER A 122 32.16 -7.33 -0.31
N SER A 123 31.63 -6.15 -0.67
CA SER A 123 30.49 -6.10 -1.60
C SER A 123 30.85 -6.65 -2.98
N THR A 124 29.97 -7.53 -3.51
CA THR A 124 30.11 -8.06 -4.87
C THR A 124 29.67 -7.01 -5.91
N PRO A 125 29.99 -7.19 -7.21
CA PRO A 125 29.46 -6.31 -8.25
C PRO A 125 27.92 -6.24 -8.27
N GLU A 126 27.24 -7.37 -8.01
CA GLU A 126 25.77 -7.50 -7.98
C GLU A 126 25.19 -6.70 -6.81
N GLU A 127 25.80 -6.80 -5.62
CA GLU A 127 25.41 -6.00 -4.46
C GLU A 127 25.61 -4.50 -4.71
N ARG A 128 26.71 -4.10 -5.34
CA ARG A 128 26.93 -2.69 -5.73
C ARG A 128 25.93 -2.22 -6.79
N ALA A 129 25.50 -3.10 -7.69
CA ALA A 129 24.49 -2.78 -8.69
C ALA A 129 23.12 -2.45 -8.08
N MET A 130 22.85 -2.82 -6.81
CA MET A 130 21.65 -2.38 -6.10
C MET A 130 21.57 -0.87 -5.91
N ALA A 131 22.70 -0.14 -5.99
CA ALA A 131 22.74 1.33 -5.97
C ALA A 131 22.40 1.97 -7.33
N LEU A 132 22.24 1.19 -8.40
CA LEU A 132 21.74 1.70 -9.67
C LEU A 132 20.23 1.88 -9.57
N LEU A 133 19.79 3.12 -9.49
CA LEU A 133 18.39 3.50 -9.37
C LEU A 133 17.94 4.33 -10.58
N PRO A 134 16.65 4.40 -10.89
CA PRO A 134 16.14 5.31 -11.91
C PRO A 134 16.54 6.75 -11.61
N GLN A 135 16.97 7.49 -12.62
CA GLN A 135 17.39 8.90 -12.44
C GLN A 135 16.29 9.74 -11.77
N GLY A 136 16.67 10.49 -10.73
CA GLY A 136 15.76 11.27 -9.91
C GLY A 136 15.08 10.46 -8.80
N ALA A 137 15.53 9.23 -8.55
CA ALA A 137 15.04 8.45 -7.41
C ALA A 137 15.46 9.10 -6.08
N GLU A 138 14.59 9.00 -5.10
CA GLU A 138 14.82 9.39 -3.70
C GLU A 138 14.70 8.14 -2.83
N LEU A 139 15.54 8.01 -1.81
CA LEU A 139 15.49 6.84 -0.94
C LEU A 139 14.31 6.91 0.02
N LEU A 140 13.63 5.79 0.18
CA LEU A 140 12.64 5.56 1.22
C LEU A 140 13.33 4.83 2.37
N LEU A 141 13.42 5.50 3.51
CA LEU A 141 14.21 5.06 4.66
C LEU A 141 13.33 4.87 5.89
N ALA A 142 13.84 4.11 6.87
CA ALA A 142 13.26 4.02 8.20
C ALA A 142 14.34 4.04 9.29
N PRO A 143 14.07 4.62 10.46
CA PRO A 143 14.98 4.59 11.59
C PRO A 143 15.36 3.17 11.99
N GLY A 144 16.66 2.91 12.17
CA GLY A 144 17.18 1.60 12.57
C GLY A 144 17.20 0.53 11.47
N ILE A 145 16.73 0.82 10.26
CA ILE A 145 16.77 -0.09 9.11
C ILE A 145 17.81 0.43 8.11
N MET A 146 18.79 -0.41 7.82
CA MET A 146 19.84 -0.07 6.83
C MET A 146 19.36 -0.27 5.39
N ALA A 147 18.47 -1.24 5.16
CA ALA A 147 17.83 -1.43 3.87
C ALA A 147 17.00 -0.19 3.48
N PHE A 148 16.77 -0.03 2.20
CA PHE A 148 16.02 1.09 1.65
C PHE A 148 15.04 0.63 0.56
N GLY A 149 13.99 1.41 0.37
CA GLY A 149 13.22 1.49 -0.86
C GLY A 149 13.61 2.73 -1.64
N PHE A 150 12.92 3.00 -2.73
CA PHE A 150 13.11 4.24 -3.47
C PHE A 150 11.78 4.74 -4.06
N ARG A 151 11.71 6.04 -4.26
CA ARG A 151 10.62 6.71 -4.98
C ARG A 151 11.17 7.37 -6.23
N VAL A 152 10.46 7.24 -7.33
CA VAL A 152 10.69 8.02 -8.54
C VAL A 152 9.34 8.44 -9.12
N LEU A 153 9.11 9.74 -9.26
CA LEU A 153 7.80 10.31 -9.58
C LEU A 153 6.71 9.82 -8.59
N ASN A 154 5.67 9.17 -9.10
CA ASN A 154 4.59 8.60 -8.30
C ASN A 154 4.73 7.09 -8.04
N VAL A 155 5.89 6.49 -8.34
CA VAL A 155 6.18 5.07 -8.10
C VAL A 155 7.09 4.93 -6.89
N LEU A 156 6.63 4.17 -5.88
CA LEU A 156 7.36 3.86 -4.66
C LEU A 156 7.67 2.37 -4.65
N VAL A 157 8.93 2.04 -4.51
CA VAL A 157 9.43 0.66 -4.56
C VAL A 157 10.00 0.27 -3.20
N PHE A 158 9.56 -0.87 -2.69
CA PHE A 158 9.94 -1.39 -1.37
C PHE A 158 10.59 -2.78 -1.49
N PRO A 159 11.42 -3.18 -0.52
CA PRO A 159 11.93 -4.55 -0.45
C PRO A 159 10.79 -5.59 -0.40
N GLY A 160 10.98 -6.76 -1.02
CA GLY A 160 10.04 -7.87 -0.94
C GLY A 160 9.94 -8.50 0.44
N VAL A 161 10.99 -8.43 1.25
CA VAL A 161 11.06 -9.02 2.60
C VAL A 161 10.14 -8.26 3.58
N PRO A 162 9.09 -8.87 4.16
CA PRO A 162 8.11 -8.16 4.99
C PRO A 162 8.71 -7.42 6.19
N ARG A 163 9.73 -7.99 6.83
CA ARG A 163 10.44 -7.37 7.98
C ARG A 163 11.20 -6.09 7.61
N LEU A 164 11.54 -5.90 6.34
CA LEU A 164 12.19 -4.70 5.82
C LEU A 164 11.13 -3.72 5.27
N LEU A 165 10.17 -4.24 4.51
CA LEU A 165 9.09 -3.43 3.96
C LEU A 165 8.30 -2.70 5.03
N GLY A 166 7.82 -3.40 6.05
CA GLY A 166 6.91 -2.82 7.05
C GLY A 166 7.43 -1.52 7.68
N PRO A 167 8.61 -1.50 8.31
CA PRO A 167 9.16 -0.28 8.89
C PRO A 167 9.39 0.84 7.87
N ILE A 168 9.92 0.51 6.66
CA ILE A 168 10.18 1.50 5.62
C ILE A 168 8.85 2.09 5.12
N PHE A 169 7.84 1.25 4.88
CA PHE A 169 6.54 1.69 4.44
C PHE A 169 5.86 2.63 5.45
N LEU A 170 5.86 2.23 6.74
CA LEU A 170 5.26 3.04 7.81
C LEU A 170 5.96 4.39 8.00
N ALA A 171 7.29 4.43 7.92
CA ALA A 171 8.05 5.68 8.04
C ALA A 171 7.76 6.67 6.90
N ASN A 172 7.27 6.16 5.75
CA ASN A 172 6.97 6.97 4.56
C ASN A 172 5.47 7.09 4.27
N LEU A 173 4.61 6.56 5.14
CA LEU A 173 3.17 6.49 4.90
C LEU A 173 2.51 7.88 4.78
N GLU A 174 2.94 8.84 5.59
CA GLU A 174 2.41 10.21 5.56
C GLU A 174 2.73 10.95 4.25
N GLN A 175 3.80 10.57 3.55
CA GLN A 175 4.12 11.12 2.23
C GLN A 175 3.19 10.59 1.14
N ILE A 176 2.61 9.40 1.35
CA ILE A 176 1.75 8.72 0.39
C ILE A 176 0.32 9.26 0.51
N GLY A 177 -0.23 9.21 1.72
CA GLY A 177 -1.62 9.54 1.98
C GLY A 177 -1.85 10.99 2.41
N GLY A 178 -3.07 11.45 2.33
CA GLY A 178 -3.38 12.84 2.60
C GLY A 178 -4.54 13.11 3.55
N ARG A 179 -5.37 12.12 3.89
CA ARG A 179 -6.54 12.34 4.73
C ARG A 179 -6.85 11.08 5.54
N THR A 180 -6.75 11.17 6.85
CA THR A 180 -7.17 10.11 7.77
C THR A 180 -8.61 9.68 7.49
N VAL A 181 -8.84 8.38 7.43
CA VAL A 181 -10.17 7.78 7.37
C VAL A 181 -10.44 7.09 8.69
N HIS A 182 -11.48 7.55 9.37
CA HIS A 182 -11.99 6.94 10.59
C HIS A 182 -12.81 5.70 10.24
N ARG A 183 -12.82 4.73 11.16
CA ARG A 183 -13.55 3.47 11.00
C ARG A 183 -14.33 3.16 12.26
N ARG A 184 -15.59 2.68 12.09
CA ARG A 184 -16.41 2.07 13.14
C ARG A 184 -16.84 0.70 12.70
N GLU A 185 -17.02 -0.20 13.66
CA GLU A 185 -17.40 -1.59 13.39
C GLU A 185 -18.44 -2.06 14.42
N LEU A 186 -19.46 -2.74 13.93
CA LEU A 186 -20.49 -3.42 14.73
C LEU A 186 -20.58 -4.88 14.28
N ARG A 187 -20.76 -5.78 15.24
CA ARG A 187 -21.03 -7.20 14.99
C ARG A 187 -22.43 -7.56 15.49
N THR A 188 -23.13 -8.39 14.72
CA THR A 188 -24.46 -8.89 15.06
C THR A 188 -24.63 -10.32 14.55
N GLU A 189 -25.53 -11.08 15.15
CA GLU A 189 -25.92 -12.41 14.69
C GLU A 189 -27.09 -12.36 13.69
N LEU A 190 -27.58 -11.17 13.35
CA LEU A 190 -28.62 -11.00 12.35
C LEU A 190 -28.14 -11.50 10.98
N ARG A 191 -29.05 -12.17 10.26
CA ARG A 191 -28.77 -12.57 8.88
C ARG A 191 -28.71 -11.36 7.97
N GLU A 192 -27.75 -11.34 7.05
CA GLU A 192 -27.51 -10.23 6.12
C GLU A 192 -28.79 -9.81 5.36
N GLY A 193 -29.62 -10.77 4.96
CA GLY A 193 -30.88 -10.49 4.27
C GLY A 193 -31.90 -9.66 5.09
N LEU A 194 -31.84 -9.72 6.43
CA LEU A 194 -32.72 -8.90 7.30
C LEU A 194 -32.22 -7.44 7.39
N ILE A 195 -30.93 -7.24 7.21
CA ILE A 195 -30.28 -5.93 7.32
C ILE A 195 -30.20 -5.21 5.97
N ALA A 196 -30.21 -5.93 4.86
CA ALA A 196 -29.90 -5.40 3.53
C ALA A 196 -30.73 -4.15 3.15
N ALA A 197 -32.06 -4.21 3.28
CA ALA A 197 -32.92 -3.08 2.94
C ALA A 197 -32.76 -1.90 3.93
N PRO A 198 -32.85 -2.08 5.26
CA PRO A 198 -32.61 -1.00 6.22
C PRO A 198 -31.22 -0.40 6.13
N LEU A 199 -30.18 -1.20 5.85
CA LEU A 199 -28.82 -0.72 5.66
C LEU A 199 -28.71 0.16 4.42
N SER A 200 -29.36 -0.24 3.31
CA SER A 200 -29.38 0.56 2.08
C SER A 200 -30.08 1.90 2.28
N GLU A 201 -31.18 1.94 3.01
CA GLU A 201 -31.90 3.17 3.35
C GLU A 201 -31.03 4.10 4.22
N LEU A 202 -30.31 3.51 5.18
CA LEU A 202 -29.42 4.26 6.05
C LEU A 202 -28.22 4.80 5.27
N ALA A 203 -27.60 3.97 4.42
CA ALA A 203 -26.48 4.36 3.57
C ALA A 203 -26.83 5.50 2.60
N ALA A 204 -28.07 5.53 2.09
CA ALA A 204 -28.51 6.61 1.21
C ALA A 204 -28.56 8.00 1.90
N ARG A 205 -28.65 8.04 3.23
CA ARG A 205 -28.61 9.30 4.00
C ARG A 205 -27.18 9.85 4.19
N TRP A 206 -26.20 8.99 4.03
CA TRP A 206 -24.80 9.30 4.27
C TRP A 206 -23.94 8.89 3.07
N PRO A 207 -24.10 9.53 1.90
CA PRO A 207 -23.45 9.13 0.65
C PRO A 207 -21.92 9.27 0.67
N GLU A 208 -21.39 10.10 1.55
CA GLU A 208 -19.93 10.29 1.73
C GLU A 208 -19.28 9.19 2.56
N LEU A 209 -20.08 8.42 3.32
CA LEU A 209 -19.58 7.30 4.10
C LEU A 209 -19.55 6.02 3.26
N ARG A 210 -18.58 5.17 3.55
CA ARG A 210 -18.47 3.85 2.95
C ARG A 210 -19.01 2.80 3.91
N TRP A 211 -19.99 2.04 3.45
CA TRP A 211 -20.68 1.01 4.19
C TRP A 211 -20.23 -0.36 3.68
N GLY A 212 -19.91 -1.28 4.59
CA GLY A 212 -19.55 -2.65 4.26
C GLY A 212 -20.28 -3.63 5.17
N SER A 213 -20.76 -4.73 4.59
CA SER A 213 -21.39 -5.88 5.26
C SER A 213 -20.56 -7.11 4.93
N TYR A 214 -20.10 -7.83 5.95
CA TYR A 214 -19.19 -8.96 5.81
C TYR A 214 -19.70 -10.12 6.67
N PRO A 215 -20.35 -11.15 6.07
CA PRO A 215 -20.68 -12.37 6.79
C PRO A 215 -19.40 -13.14 7.14
N GLU A 216 -19.28 -13.53 8.40
CA GLU A 216 -18.15 -14.30 8.93
C GLU A 216 -18.67 -15.59 9.56
N LEU A 217 -18.08 -16.74 9.21
CA LEU A 217 -18.34 -18.00 9.89
C LEU A 217 -17.40 -18.10 11.10
N THR A 218 -17.99 -18.21 12.29
CA THR A 218 -17.26 -18.38 13.55
C THR A 218 -17.48 -19.80 14.08
N GLU A 219 -16.78 -20.18 15.14
CA GLU A 219 -16.96 -21.47 15.80
C GLU A 219 -18.40 -21.66 16.35
N THR A 220 -19.08 -20.57 16.69
CA THR A 220 -20.44 -20.57 17.25
C THR A 220 -21.54 -20.35 16.22
N GLY A 221 -21.20 -20.10 14.97
CA GLY A 221 -22.16 -19.86 13.89
C GLY A 221 -21.80 -18.66 13.02
N TRP A 222 -22.80 -18.12 12.32
CA TRP A 222 -22.64 -16.95 11.46
C TRP A 222 -22.75 -15.66 12.27
N THR A 223 -21.80 -14.76 12.03
CA THR A 223 -21.81 -13.38 12.53
C THR A 223 -21.71 -12.43 11.35
N LEU A 224 -22.41 -11.32 11.41
CA LEU A 224 -22.34 -10.28 10.41
C LEU A 224 -21.53 -9.09 10.97
N ARG A 225 -20.45 -8.75 10.29
CA ARG A 225 -19.63 -7.60 10.64
C ARG A 225 -19.98 -6.43 9.72
N LEU A 226 -20.49 -5.36 10.31
CA LEU A 226 -20.84 -4.11 9.64
C LEU A 226 -19.72 -3.10 9.88
N VAL A 227 -19.25 -2.47 8.82
CA VAL A 227 -18.11 -1.53 8.89
C VAL A 227 -18.47 -0.24 8.20
N LEU A 228 -18.31 0.86 8.91
CA LEU A 228 -18.43 2.22 8.39
C LEU A 228 -17.05 2.87 8.30
N ARG A 229 -16.84 3.64 7.23
CA ARG A 229 -15.64 4.44 7.05
C ARG A 229 -16.01 5.82 6.55
N GLY A 230 -15.40 6.85 7.15
CA GLY A 230 -15.61 8.25 6.78
C GLY A 230 -14.43 9.12 7.14
N ARG A 231 -14.39 10.32 6.56
CA ARG A 231 -13.32 11.31 6.84
C ARG A 231 -13.68 12.21 8.01
N ASP A 232 -14.94 12.51 8.16
CA ASP A 232 -15.48 13.31 9.25
C ASP A 232 -15.87 12.37 10.42
N PRO A 233 -15.22 12.49 11.59
CA PRO A 233 -15.50 11.63 12.73
C PRO A 233 -16.91 11.90 13.32
N ASP A 234 -17.39 13.14 13.30
CA ASP A 234 -18.70 13.48 13.86
C ASP A 234 -19.84 12.92 12.99
N GLU A 235 -19.70 13.03 11.67
CA GLU A 235 -20.60 12.43 10.70
C GLU A 235 -20.61 10.89 10.83
N LEU A 236 -19.42 10.30 10.97
CA LEU A 236 -19.26 8.86 11.13
C LEU A 236 -19.91 8.36 12.42
N ASP A 237 -19.74 9.07 13.53
CA ASP A 237 -20.31 8.70 14.83
C ASP A 237 -21.82 8.85 14.85
N ALA A 238 -22.38 9.90 14.23
CA ALA A 238 -23.80 10.05 14.06
C ALA A 238 -24.42 8.92 13.23
N ALA A 239 -23.82 8.57 12.10
CA ALA A 239 -24.29 7.47 11.26
C ALA A 239 -24.13 6.10 11.95
N PHE A 240 -23.08 5.91 12.73
CA PHE A 240 -22.84 4.68 13.48
C PHE A 240 -23.89 4.49 14.59
N GLY A 241 -24.25 5.54 15.35
CA GLY A 241 -25.33 5.46 16.33
C GLY A 241 -26.67 5.09 15.70
N MET A 242 -26.99 5.60 14.51
CA MET A 242 -28.20 5.18 13.77
C MET A 242 -28.14 3.71 13.30
N LEU A 243 -26.94 3.20 12.96
CA LEU A 243 -26.74 1.78 12.64
C LEU A 243 -26.97 0.90 13.87
N GLU A 244 -26.43 1.28 15.04
CA GLU A 244 -26.63 0.54 16.29
C GLU A 244 -28.12 0.48 16.65
N ASP A 245 -28.82 1.60 16.61
CA ASP A 245 -30.27 1.67 16.86
C ASP A 245 -31.08 0.80 15.88
N MET A 246 -30.67 0.75 14.62
CA MET A 246 -31.32 -0.09 13.60
C MET A 246 -31.13 -1.57 13.93
N VAL A 247 -29.91 -1.99 14.27
CA VAL A 247 -29.60 -3.39 14.62
C VAL A 247 -30.38 -3.81 15.86
N ILE A 248 -30.35 -3.03 16.94
CA ILE A 248 -31.10 -3.30 18.18
C ILE A 248 -32.59 -3.48 17.90
N ARG A 249 -33.19 -2.60 17.08
CA ARG A 249 -34.62 -2.75 16.70
C ARG A 249 -34.92 -4.01 15.93
N LEU A 250 -34.02 -4.47 15.08
CA LEU A 250 -34.19 -5.70 14.32
C LEU A 250 -34.02 -6.94 15.22
N GLU A 251 -33.06 -6.95 16.12
CA GLU A 251 -32.84 -8.02 17.10
C GLU A 251 -34.04 -8.18 18.06
N THR A 252 -34.65 -7.06 18.47
CA THR A 252 -35.82 -7.08 19.39
C THR A 252 -37.10 -7.63 18.72
N ARG A 253 -37.15 -7.72 17.39
CA ARG A 253 -38.31 -8.23 16.63
C ARG A 253 -38.22 -9.71 16.28
N LEU A 254 -37.12 -10.38 16.60
CA LEU A 254 -36.89 -11.82 16.38
C LEU A 254 -37.08 -12.61 17.65
#